data_c1eaffdbd21a88a7b93861c9c67bf77f
#
_entry.id   c1eaffdbd21a88a7b93861c9c67bf77f
#
_cell.length_a   1.000
_cell.length_b   1.000
_cell.length_c   1.000
_cell.angle_alpha   90.00
_cell.angle_beta   90.00
_cell.angle_gamma   90.00
#
_symmetry.space_group_name_H-M   'P 1'
#
loop_
_entity.id
_entity.type
_entity.pdbx_description
1 polymer ?
#
loop_
_entity_poly.entity_id
_entity_poly.type
_entity_poly.pdbx_seq_one_letter_code
_entity_poly.pdbx_strand_id
1 'polypeptide(L)'
;MPYLKPERPEKVSAPSLRSSKQRGERLVCLTAYDYPTARIVDEAGIDVILVGDSLGNVVLGYGNTVPVTLDEILIHLKAVRRAVQRALLVADMPYGTFHTGDDDAVRNALRLVKEGGAEAIKLEGGHKRVQLVKRLVDEEISVMGHIGLTPQSINQLGAYRVQGKTAQAAQQLLDDAKALEDAGAFAVVLEVVPREIAKLITESISIPTIGIGAGVHCDIQVLVIHDMLGLSFGKQARFVRPYANLREVMTDAVSRYADDVRNGTYPSTAESYGLPAETAEELDIEIPTRNSKGEKS
;
A
#
# COMPACT_ATOMS: atom_id res chain seq x y z
N MET A 1 -31.18 6.39 -1.86
CA MET A 1 -30.70 7.32 -2.90
C MET A 1 -29.77 6.52 -3.80
N PRO A 2 -29.97 6.47 -5.13
CA PRO A 2 -29.02 5.81 -6.00
C PRO A 2 -27.73 6.62 -5.97
N TYR A 3 -26.63 5.98 -5.60
CA TYR A 3 -25.31 6.55 -5.79
C TYR A 3 -25.10 6.74 -7.30
N LEU A 4 -25.18 8.00 -7.74
CA LEU A 4 -24.71 8.37 -9.06
C LEU A 4 -23.22 7.97 -9.08
N LYS A 5 -22.88 6.98 -9.90
CA LYS A 5 -21.47 6.72 -10.20
C LYS A 5 -20.93 8.01 -10.81
N PRO A 6 -19.93 8.67 -10.20
CA PRO A 6 -19.28 9.78 -10.88
C PRO A 6 -18.76 9.26 -12.22
N GLU A 7 -18.80 10.08 -13.25
CA GLU A 7 -18.04 9.83 -14.49
C GLU A 7 -16.66 9.36 -14.07
N ARG A 8 -16.14 8.27 -14.68
CA ARG A 8 -14.87 7.66 -14.25
C ARG A 8 -13.83 8.76 -14.14
N PRO A 9 -13.32 9.03 -12.92
CA PRO A 9 -12.37 10.11 -12.75
C PRO A 9 -11.14 9.80 -13.61
N GLU A 10 -10.53 10.84 -14.16
CA GLU A 10 -9.35 10.73 -15.01
C GLU A 10 -8.24 9.90 -14.35
N LYS A 11 -7.55 9.08 -15.13
CA LYS A 11 -6.42 8.25 -14.66
C LYS A 11 -5.32 9.12 -14.07
N VAL A 12 -4.91 8.84 -12.85
CA VAL A 12 -3.80 9.53 -12.19
C VAL A 12 -2.47 9.04 -12.75
N SER A 13 -1.58 9.97 -13.02
CA SER A 13 -0.24 9.71 -13.56
C SER A 13 0.84 10.54 -12.85
N ALA A 14 2.11 10.20 -13.01
CA ALA A 14 3.20 10.96 -12.40
C ALA A 14 3.18 12.46 -12.83
N PRO A 15 2.95 12.82 -14.11
CA PRO A 15 2.77 14.22 -14.49
C PRO A 15 1.55 14.90 -13.84
N SER A 16 0.41 14.21 -13.70
CA SER A 16 -0.77 14.79 -13.07
C SER A 16 -0.56 15.09 -11.57
N LEU A 17 0.24 14.27 -10.87
CA LEU A 17 0.62 14.55 -9.48
C LEU A 17 1.43 15.84 -9.34
N ARG A 18 2.40 16.07 -10.24
CA ARG A 18 3.15 17.35 -10.27
C ARG A 18 2.22 18.54 -10.48
N SER A 19 1.28 18.41 -11.41
CA SER A 19 0.29 19.47 -11.69
C SER A 19 -0.64 19.74 -10.49
N SER A 20 -1.01 18.71 -9.72
CA SER A 20 -1.84 18.85 -8.52
C SER A 20 -1.17 19.70 -7.44
N LYS A 21 0.14 19.56 -7.25
CA LYS A 21 0.90 20.43 -6.33
C LYS A 21 0.80 21.90 -6.74
N GLN A 22 0.96 22.18 -8.04
CA GLN A 22 0.86 23.56 -8.56
C GLN A 22 -0.53 24.18 -8.34
N ARG A 23 -1.58 23.34 -8.31
CA ARG A 23 -2.96 23.77 -8.01
C ARG A 23 -3.27 23.82 -6.51
N GLY A 24 -2.34 23.41 -5.65
CA GLY A 24 -2.55 23.33 -4.20
C GLY A 24 -3.52 22.22 -3.78
N GLU A 25 -3.73 21.22 -4.61
CA GLU A 25 -4.60 20.08 -4.33
C GLU A 25 -3.92 19.09 -3.38
N ARG A 26 -4.69 18.58 -2.40
CA ARG A 26 -4.23 17.52 -1.51
C ARG A 26 -4.66 16.18 -2.05
N LEU A 27 -3.72 15.28 -2.22
CA LEU A 27 -3.96 13.94 -2.69
C LEU A 27 -3.70 12.90 -1.60
N VAL A 28 -4.15 11.68 -1.85
CA VAL A 28 -4.07 10.58 -0.88
C VAL A 28 -3.35 9.39 -1.49
N CYS A 29 -2.40 8.85 -0.74
CA CYS A 29 -1.71 7.61 -1.06
C CYS A 29 -2.08 6.55 0.00
N LEU A 30 -2.24 5.30 -0.42
CA LEU A 30 -2.45 4.18 0.48
C LEU A 30 -1.75 2.94 -0.06
N THR A 31 -1.25 2.07 0.82
CA THR A 31 -0.73 0.80 0.35
C THR A 31 -1.85 -0.19 0.04
N ALA A 32 -1.60 -1.14 -0.86
CA ALA A 32 -2.43 -2.32 -1.06
C ALA A 32 -1.57 -3.49 -1.51
N TYR A 33 -1.96 -4.74 -1.16
CA TYR A 33 -1.12 -5.90 -1.38
C TYR A 33 -1.85 -7.09 -2.03
N ASP A 34 -3.16 -6.96 -2.29
CA ASP A 34 -3.98 -7.98 -2.92
C ASP A 34 -5.08 -7.38 -3.79
N TYR A 35 -5.72 -8.22 -4.58
CA TYR A 35 -6.76 -7.79 -5.53
C TYR A 35 -7.99 -7.14 -4.85
N PRO A 36 -8.65 -7.77 -3.85
CA PRO A 36 -9.86 -7.18 -3.28
C PRO A 36 -9.58 -5.87 -2.53
N THR A 37 -8.49 -5.81 -1.77
CA THR A 37 -8.09 -4.59 -1.05
C THR A 37 -7.77 -3.46 -2.04
N ALA A 38 -6.98 -3.74 -3.08
CA ALA A 38 -6.63 -2.73 -4.08
C ALA A 38 -7.86 -2.21 -4.83
N ARG A 39 -8.84 -3.08 -5.11
CA ARG A 39 -10.09 -2.68 -5.75
C ARG A 39 -10.90 -1.73 -4.88
N ILE A 40 -11.04 -2.05 -3.59
CA ILE A 40 -11.72 -1.17 -2.62
C ILE A 40 -11.02 0.20 -2.55
N VAL A 41 -9.69 0.20 -2.48
CA VAL A 41 -8.88 1.42 -2.39
C VAL A 41 -9.03 2.30 -3.64
N ASP A 42 -8.98 1.70 -4.84
CA ASP A 42 -9.14 2.42 -6.11
C ASP A 42 -10.58 2.97 -6.28
N GLU A 43 -11.61 2.15 -5.94
CA GLU A 43 -13.01 2.55 -5.97
C GLU A 43 -13.34 3.63 -4.93
N ALA A 44 -12.61 3.67 -3.80
CA ALA A 44 -12.73 4.73 -2.79
C ALA A 44 -12.12 6.06 -3.23
N GLY A 45 -11.43 6.12 -4.38
CA GLY A 45 -10.91 7.34 -4.97
C GLY A 45 -9.50 7.73 -4.47
N ILE A 46 -8.72 6.78 -3.95
CA ILE A 46 -7.32 7.02 -3.60
C ILE A 46 -6.52 7.32 -4.87
N ASP A 47 -5.64 8.31 -4.79
CA ASP A 47 -4.92 8.83 -5.97
C ASP A 47 -3.66 8.04 -6.32
N VAL A 48 -2.98 7.50 -5.29
CA VAL A 48 -1.76 6.69 -5.45
C VAL A 48 -1.91 5.40 -4.65
N ILE A 49 -1.68 4.26 -5.28
CA ILE A 49 -1.60 2.96 -4.62
C ILE A 49 -0.16 2.48 -4.66
N LEU A 50 0.38 2.19 -3.47
CA LEU A 50 1.75 1.72 -3.29
C LEU A 50 1.77 0.24 -2.92
N VAL A 51 2.44 -0.57 -3.72
CA VAL A 51 2.85 -1.92 -3.31
C VAL A 51 4.23 -1.80 -2.68
N GLY A 52 4.23 -1.55 -1.36
CA GLY A 52 5.42 -1.27 -0.58
C GLY A 52 6.05 -2.53 0.01
N ASP A 53 7.36 -2.48 0.30
CA ASP A 53 8.07 -3.56 1.01
C ASP A 53 7.62 -3.72 2.47
N SER A 54 6.81 -2.77 2.99
CA SER A 54 6.04 -2.92 4.23
C SER A 54 5.15 -4.18 4.25
N LEU A 55 4.85 -4.79 3.07
CA LEU A 55 4.22 -6.11 2.98
C LEU A 55 4.97 -7.17 3.78
N GLY A 56 6.30 -7.05 3.89
CA GLY A 56 7.10 -7.94 4.72
C GLY A 56 6.61 -8.00 6.16
N ASN A 57 6.31 -6.84 6.76
CA ASN A 57 5.83 -6.77 8.13
C ASN A 57 4.34 -7.15 8.27
N VAL A 58 3.47 -6.57 7.42
CA VAL A 58 2.01 -6.63 7.65
C VAL A 58 1.31 -7.78 6.94
N VAL A 59 1.95 -8.41 5.94
CA VAL A 59 1.39 -9.54 5.19
C VAL A 59 2.20 -10.81 5.41
N LEU A 60 3.54 -10.74 5.31
CA LEU A 60 4.43 -11.90 5.39
C LEU A 60 4.90 -12.20 6.82
N GLY A 61 4.70 -11.27 7.78
CA GLY A 61 5.08 -11.45 9.18
C GLY A 61 6.58 -11.36 9.45
N TYR A 62 7.36 -10.75 8.55
CA TYR A 62 8.79 -10.50 8.78
C TYR A 62 9.02 -9.44 9.87
N GLY A 63 10.11 -9.54 10.60
CA GLY A 63 10.47 -8.57 11.63
C GLY A 63 10.83 -7.17 11.12
N ASN A 64 11.25 -7.07 9.84
CA ASN A 64 11.54 -5.82 9.13
C ASN A 64 11.43 -6.05 7.61
N THR A 65 11.68 -5.00 6.81
CA THR A 65 11.49 -5.06 5.34
C THR A 65 12.71 -5.62 4.58
N VAL A 66 13.85 -5.81 5.23
CA VAL A 66 15.11 -6.24 4.58
C VAL A 66 15.00 -7.61 3.87
N PRO A 67 14.28 -8.63 4.42
CA PRO A 67 14.16 -9.92 3.75
C PRO A 67 13.28 -9.92 2.50
N VAL A 68 12.48 -8.88 2.26
CA VAL A 68 11.53 -8.83 1.14
C VAL A 68 12.28 -8.91 -0.18
N THR A 69 11.89 -9.87 -1.00
CA THR A 69 12.46 -10.10 -2.33
C THR A 69 11.69 -9.36 -3.43
N LEU A 70 12.34 -9.17 -4.58
CA LEU A 70 11.67 -8.62 -5.77
C LEU A 70 10.50 -9.50 -6.23
N ASP A 71 10.62 -10.81 -6.12
CA ASP A 71 9.58 -11.74 -6.56
C ASP A 71 8.35 -11.69 -5.63
N GLU A 72 8.53 -11.48 -4.33
CA GLU A 72 7.42 -11.22 -3.42
C GLU A 72 6.69 -9.92 -3.78
N ILE A 73 7.41 -8.82 -4.04
CA ILE A 73 6.79 -7.60 -4.55
C ILE A 73 6.01 -7.88 -5.85
N LEU A 74 6.60 -8.61 -6.80
CA LEU A 74 5.97 -8.92 -8.09
C LEU A 74 4.68 -9.74 -7.95
N ILE A 75 4.63 -10.71 -7.04
CA ILE A 75 3.41 -11.50 -6.78
C ILE A 75 2.27 -10.59 -6.34
N HIS A 76 2.51 -9.72 -5.36
CA HIS A 76 1.53 -8.77 -4.85
C HIS A 76 1.17 -7.71 -5.88
N LEU A 77 2.17 -7.16 -6.58
CA LEU A 77 1.98 -6.14 -7.60
C LEU A 77 1.09 -6.61 -8.75
N LYS A 78 1.30 -7.84 -9.25
CA LYS A 78 0.46 -8.46 -10.29
C LYS A 78 -0.99 -8.60 -9.84
N ALA A 79 -1.24 -8.89 -8.55
CA ALA A 79 -2.59 -8.97 -8.00
C ALA A 79 -3.24 -7.58 -7.94
N VAL A 80 -2.53 -6.59 -7.40
CA VAL A 80 -2.97 -5.20 -7.28
C VAL A 80 -3.23 -4.59 -8.66
N ARG A 81 -2.33 -4.81 -9.63
CA ARG A 81 -2.47 -4.27 -11.01
C ARG A 81 -3.80 -4.62 -11.65
N ARG A 82 -4.30 -5.85 -11.45
CA ARG A 82 -5.59 -6.28 -12.01
C ARG A 82 -6.80 -5.54 -11.44
N ALA A 83 -6.65 -4.95 -10.25
CA ALA A 83 -7.70 -4.20 -9.57
C ALA A 83 -7.69 -2.70 -9.89
N VAL A 84 -6.50 -2.11 -10.02
CA VAL A 84 -6.30 -0.66 -10.15
C VAL A 84 -6.66 -0.17 -11.55
N GLN A 85 -7.57 0.80 -11.61
CA GLN A 85 -8.02 1.43 -12.87
C GLN A 85 -7.69 2.93 -12.91
N ARG A 86 -7.86 3.64 -11.77
CA ARG A 86 -7.72 5.09 -11.67
C ARG A 86 -6.40 5.52 -11.02
N ALA A 87 -6.06 4.98 -9.86
CA ALA A 87 -4.91 5.40 -9.09
C ALA A 87 -3.58 5.17 -9.82
N LEU A 88 -2.58 6.02 -9.61
CA LEU A 88 -1.21 5.74 -10.01
C LEU A 88 -0.68 4.55 -9.22
N LEU A 89 -0.25 3.50 -9.90
CA LEU A 89 0.30 2.29 -9.27
C LEU A 89 1.82 2.40 -9.15
N VAL A 90 2.30 2.46 -7.92
CA VAL A 90 3.73 2.55 -7.57
C VAL A 90 4.19 1.24 -6.93
N ALA A 91 5.37 0.76 -7.27
CA ALA A 91 5.99 -0.41 -6.63
C ALA A 91 7.32 -0.06 -5.99
N ASP A 92 7.57 -0.59 -4.79
CA ASP A 92 8.88 -0.49 -4.15
C ASP A 92 9.92 -1.36 -4.84
N MET A 93 11.12 -0.81 -4.94
CA MET A 93 12.33 -1.60 -5.11
C MET A 93 12.80 -2.08 -3.73
N PRO A 94 12.68 -3.37 -3.39
CA PRO A 94 13.08 -3.85 -2.07
C PRO A 94 14.58 -3.82 -1.88
N TYR A 95 15.02 -3.95 -0.62
CA TYR A 95 16.42 -3.98 -0.26
C TYR A 95 17.20 -5.00 -1.09
N GLY A 96 18.38 -4.61 -1.55
CA GLY A 96 19.24 -5.46 -2.40
C GLY A 96 19.05 -5.26 -3.90
N THR A 97 17.88 -4.84 -4.36
CA THR A 97 17.56 -4.77 -5.80
C THR A 97 18.15 -3.58 -6.54
N PHE A 98 18.71 -2.61 -5.81
CA PHE A 98 19.35 -1.40 -6.35
C PHE A 98 20.68 -1.05 -5.66
N HIS A 99 21.36 -2.09 -5.13
CA HIS A 99 22.62 -1.92 -4.40
C HIS A 99 23.83 -2.52 -5.12
N THR A 100 23.62 -3.35 -6.13
CA THR A 100 24.64 -4.16 -6.81
C THR A 100 25.17 -3.52 -8.11
N GLY A 101 24.63 -2.37 -8.48
CA GLY A 101 25.00 -1.60 -9.68
C GLY A 101 23.79 -1.08 -10.42
N ASP A 102 23.98 -0.01 -11.21
CA ASP A 102 22.87 0.69 -11.87
C ASP A 102 22.19 -0.17 -12.93
N ASP A 103 22.92 -0.97 -13.69
CA ASP A 103 22.35 -1.87 -14.71
C ASP A 103 21.47 -2.95 -14.10
N ASP A 104 21.85 -3.45 -12.91
CA ASP A 104 21.05 -4.44 -12.17
C ASP A 104 19.78 -3.77 -11.61
N ALA A 105 19.91 -2.56 -11.09
CA ALA A 105 18.78 -1.76 -10.63
C ALA A 105 17.79 -1.47 -11.76
N VAL A 106 18.26 -1.11 -12.95
CA VAL A 106 17.43 -0.90 -14.15
C VAL A 106 16.69 -2.20 -14.53
N ARG A 107 17.39 -3.34 -14.56
CA ARG A 107 16.73 -4.64 -14.84
C ARG A 107 15.63 -4.96 -13.84
N ASN A 108 15.88 -4.73 -12.55
CA ASN A 108 14.90 -4.97 -11.48
C ASN A 108 13.70 -4.01 -11.60
N ALA A 109 13.93 -2.73 -11.88
CA ALA A 109 12.87 -1.75 -12.13
C ALA A 109 12.03 -2.13 -13.36
N LEU A 110 12.66 -2.55 -14.45
CA LEU A 110 11.96 -3.03 -15.66
C LEU A 110 11.11 -4.27 -15.38
N ARG A 111 11.52 -5.17 -14.48
CA ARG A 111 10.68 -6.29 -14.04
C ARG A 111 9.41 -5.78 -13.33
N LEU A 112 9.54 -4.81 -12.43
CA LEU A 112 8.38 -4.20 -11.77
C LEU A 112 7.42 -3.56 -12.77
N VAL A 113 7.93 -2.85 -13.77
CA VAL A 113 7.12 -2.20 -14.81
C VAL A 113 6.51 -3.23 -15.76
N LYS A 114 7.33 -4.11 -16.37
CA LYS A 114 6.87 -5.00 -17.45
C LYS A 114 6.12 -6.22 -16.95
N GLU A 115 6.62 -6.88 -15.90
CA GLU A 115 6.00 -8.08 -15.37
C GLU A 115 4.90 -7.75 -14.34
N GLY A 116 5.16 -6.74 -13.50
CA GLY A 116 4.27 -6.31 -12.41
C GLY A 116 3.19 -5.33 -12.85
N GLY A 117 3.46 -4.55 -13.90
CA GLY A 117 2.58 -3.49 -14.39
C GLY A 117 2.59 -2.23 -13.53
N ALA A 118 3.68 -1.98 -12.79
CA ALA A 118 3.89 -0.69 -12.11
C ALA A 118 3.99 0.45 -13.12
N GLU A 119 3.46 1.61 -12.76
CA GLU A 119 3.50 2.83 -13.57
C GLU A 119 4.60 3.78 -13.07
N ALA A 120 5.09 3.53 -11.86
CA ALA A 120 6.26 4.18 -11.27
C ALA A 120 6.91 3.24 -10.24
N ILE A 121 8.16 3.51 -9.90
CA ILE A 121 8.87 2.78 -8.84
C ILE A 121 9.23 3.72 -7.70
N LYS A 122 9.39 3.17 -6.47
CA LYS A 122 9.93 3.90 -5.33
C LYS A 122 11.27 3.27 -4.89
N LEU A 123 12.22 4.09 -4.48
CA LEU A 123 13.48 3.64 -3.90
C LEU A 123 13.94 4.55 -2.75
N GLU A 124 14.66 3.97 -1.79
CA GLU A 124 15.13 4.64 -0.60
C GLU A 124 16.53 5.23 -0.72
N GLY A 125 16.68 6.46 -0.23
CA GLY A 125 17.92 7.19 -0.09
C GLY A 125 17.91 8.53 -0.83
N GLY A 126 18.69 9.48 -0.30
CA GLY A 126 18.85 10.82 -0.83
C GLY A 126 20.00 10.94 -1.82
N HIS A 127 20.92 11.84 -1.57
CA HIS A 127 22.04 12.20 -2.45
C HIS A 127 22.82 11.00 -3.04
N LYS A 128 23.03 9.95 -2.23
CA LYS A 128 23.71 8.71 -2.68
C LYS A 128 22.99 7.96 -3.79
N ARG A 129 21.73 8.28 -4.09
CA ARG A 129 20.90 7.65 -5.13
C ARG A 129 20.66 8.51 -6.36
N VAL A 130 21.15 9.73 -6.37
CA VAL A 130 20.95 10.71 -7.45
C VAL A 130 21.34 10.16 -8.82
N GLN A 131 22.50 9.53 -8.95
CA GLN A 131 22.96 8.94 -10.21
C GLN A 131 22.03 7.82 -10.68
N LEU A 132 21.63 6.95 -9.77
CA LEU A 132 20.68 5.87 -10.09
C LEU A 132 19.30 6.42 -10.47
N VAL A 133 18.78 7.41 -9.73
CA VAL A 133 17.50 8.06 -10.06
C VAL A 133 17.56 8.66 -11.48
N LYS A 134 18.64 9.39 -11.78
CA LYS A 134 18.84 9.95 -13.12
C LYS A 134 18.91 8.83 -14.18
N ARG A 135 19.65 7.76 -13.92
CA ARG A 135 19.75 6.62 -14.84
C ARG A 135 18.37 6.00 -15.14
N LEU A 136 17.54 5.78 -14.09
CA LEU A 136 16.20 5.22 -14.24
C LEU A 136 15.26 6.16 -15.02
N VAL A 137 15.35 7.46 -14.75
CA VAL A 137 14.58 8.49 -15.47
C VAL A 137 14.99 8.59 -16.94
N ASP A 138 16.28 8.48 -17.23
CA ASP A 138 16.81 8.45 -18.63
C ASP A 138 16.32 7.20 -19.39
N GLU A 139 15.96 6.10 -18.66
CA GLU A 139 15.30 4.91 -19.23
C GLU A 139 13.76 4.99 -19.20
N GLU A 140 13.19 6.21 -19.10
CA GLU A 140 11.76 6.49 -19.13
C GLU A 140 10.96 5.85 -17.97
N ILE A 141 11.61 5.51 -16.86
CA ILE A 141 10.97 5.00 -15.65
C ILE A 141 10.68 6.15 -14.70
N SER A 142 9.41 6.34 -14.33
CA SER A 142 9.01 7.33 -13.32
C SER A 142 9.49 6.90 -11.93
N VAL A 143 10.25 7.80 -11.26
CA VAL A 143 10.86 7.49 -9.95
C VAL A 143 10.28 8.37 -8.85
N MET A 144 9.86 7.73 -7.75
CA MET A 144 9.53 8.33 -6.47
C MET A 144 10.70 8.13 -5.51
N GLY A 145 11.29 9.22 -5.01
CA GLY A 145 12.34 9.16 -4.00
C GLY A 145 11.76 8.90 -2.60
N HIS A 146 12.61 8.48 -1.66
CA HIS A 146 12.23 8.31 -0.26
C HIS A 146 13.38 8.68 0.67
N ILE A 147 13.16 9.69 1.51
CA ILE A 147 14.13 10.22 2.49
C ILE A 147 13.49 10.35 3.89
N GLY A 148 14.30 10.67 4.86
CA GLY A 148 13.94 10.65 6.26
C GLY A 148 14.30 9.30 6.88
N LEU A 149 13.37 8.66 7.57
CA LEU A 149 13.55 7.27 7.97
C LEU A 149 13.46 6.39 6.71
N THR A 150 14.47 5.58 6.51
CA THR A 150 14.54 4.58 5.44
C THR A 150 14.53 3.19 6.08
N PRO A 151 13.36 2.49 6.14
CA PRO A 151 13.23 1.20 6.82
C PRO A 151 14.22 0.13 6.33
N GLN A 152 14.59 0.14 5.06
CA GLN A 152 15.59 -0.76 4.49
C GLN A 152 16.98 -0.57 5.10
N SER A 153 17.27 0.60 5.67
CA SER A 153 18.54 0.90 6.33
C SER A 153 18.55 0.51 7.82
N ILE A 154 17.58 -0.27 8.32
CA ILE A 154 17.40 -0.56 9.75
C ILE A 154 18.66 -1.16 10.40
N ASN A 155 19.38 -2.02 9.68
CA ASN A 155 20.62 -2.63 10.17
C ASN A 155 21.73 -1.58 10.42
N GLN A 156 21.74 -0.49 9.65
CA GLN A 156 22.66 0.63 9.83
C GLN A 156 22.15 1.62 10.88
N LEU A 157 20.84 1.89 10.90
CA LEU A 157 20.22 2.86 11.81
C LEU A 157 20.07 2.32 13.24
N GLY A 158 19.99 1.01 13.40
CA GLY A 158 19.81 0.29 14.66
C GLY A 158 18.44 0.45 15.31
N ALA A 159 17.64 1.43 14.93
CA ALA A 159 16.29 1.64 15.42
C ALA A 159 15.50 2.62 14.52
N TYR A 160 14.17 2.49 14.52
CA TYR A 160 13.26 3.47 13.89
C TYR A 160 13.20 4.74 14.73
N ARG A 161 13.79 5.83 14.24
CA ARG A 161 13.87 7.12 14.94
C ARG A 161 13.54 8.26 14.00
N VAL A 162 13.05 9.37 14.58
CA VAL A 162 12.81 10.62 13.85
C VAL A 162 14.13 11.14 13.28
N GLN A 163 14.14 11.40 11.98
CA GLN A 163 15.29 11.93 11.23
C GLN A 163 15.20 13.46 11.11
N GLY A 164 16.34 14.15 10.96
CA GLY A 164 16.33 15.60 10.75
C GLY A 164 16.17 16.45 12.03
N LYS A 165 16.54 15.93 13.21
CA LYS A 165 16.40 16.66 14.50
C LYS A 165 17.46 17.72 14.76
N THR A 166 18.61 17.68 14.09
CA THR A 166 19.66 18.70 14.20
C THR A 166 19.67 19.59 12.97
N ALA A 167 20.20 20.80 13.08
CA ALA A 167 20.29 21.72 11.93
C ALA A 167 21.04 21.08 10.75
N GLN A 168 22.13 20.35 11.00
CA GLN A 168 22.89 19.65 9.98
C GLN A 168 22.06 18.54 9.32
N ALA A 169 21.35 17.70 10.11
CA ALA A 169 20.52 16.64 9.58
C ALA A 169 19.30 17.18 8.82
N ALA A 170 18.72 18.29 9.25
CA ALA A 170 17.64 18.97 8.56
C ALA A 170 18.10 19.53 7.22
N GLN A 171 19.27 20.18 7.18
CA GLN A 171 19.87 20.68 5.94
C GLN A 171 20.15 19.54 4.96
N GLN A 172 20.69 18.41 5.45
CA GLN A 172 20.94 17.23 4.61
C GLN A 172 19.65 16.70 3.96
N LEU A 173 18.52 16.65 4.71
CA LEU A 173 17.23 16.23 4.13
C LEU A 173 16.72 17.20 3.06
N LEU A 174 16.92 18.51 3.26
CA LEU A 174 16.57 19.50 2.26
C LEU A 174 17.43 19.37 0.99
N ASP A 175 18.73 19.16 1.16
CA ASP A 175 19.66 18.97 0.05
C ASP A 175 19.36 17.64 -0.69
N ASP A 176 19.05 16.58 0.05
CA ASP A 176 18.62 15.29 -0.51
C ASP A 176 17.35 15.42 -1.37
N ALA A 177 16.35 16.17 -0.87
CA ALA A 177 15.08 16.37 -1.60
C ALA A 177 15.30 17.12 -2.92
N LYS A 178 16.10 18.21 -2.89
CA LYS A 178 16.48 18.98 -4.07
C LYS A 178 17.26 18.14 -5.08
N ALA A 179 18.24 17.38 -4.59
CA ALA A 179 19.07 16.55 -5.44
C ALA A 179 18.25 15.43 -6.14
N LEU A 180 17.23 14.86 -5.47
CA LEU A 180 16.30 13.91 -6.08
C LEU A 180 15.39 14.58 -7.12
N GLU A 181 14.91 15.81 -6.86
CA GLU A 181 14.16 16.60 -7.83
C GLU A 181 15.01 16.89 -9.08
N ASP A 182 16.23 17.36 -8.90
CA ASP A 182 17.17 17.67 -9.98
C ASP A 182 17.53 16.42 -10.82
N ALA A 183 17.53 15.24 -10.18
CA ALA A 183 17.72 13.96 -10.84
C ALA A 183 16.48 13.48 -11.63
N GLY A 184 15.34 14.18 -11.55
CA GLY A 184 14.13 13.89 -12.30
C GLY A 184 13.09 13.05 -11.54
N ALA A 185 13.23 12.84 -10.23
CA ALA A 185 12.17 12.23 -9.45
C ALA A 185 10.86 13.02 -9.59
N PHE A 186 9.71 12.34 -9.68
CA PHE A 186 8.42 13.02 -9.82
C PHE A 186 7.78 13.36 -8.47
N ALA A 187 8.17 12.68 -7.38
CA ALA A 187 7.71 12.89 -6.01
C ALA A 187 8.77 12.41 -5.01
N VAL A 188 8.68 12.86 -3.76
CA VAL A 188 9.57 12.42 -2.67
C VAL A 188 8.75 12.08 -1.43
N VAL A 189 8.95 10.87 -0.90
CA VAL A 189 8.41 10.45 0.42
C VAL A 189 9.27 11.05 1.52
N LEU A 190 8.62 11.63 2.52
CA LEU A 190 9.21 12.13 3.77
C LEU A 190 8.69 11.26 4.92
N GLU A 191 9.52 10.34 5.42
CA GLU A 191 9.12 9.43 6.50
C GLU A 191 9.74 9.83 7.83
N VAL A 192 8.89 9.99 8.86
CA VAL A 192 9.26 10.23 10.25
C VAL A 192 10.27 11.41 10.37
N VAL A 193 9.89 12.52 9.74
CA VAL A 193 10.62 13.81 9.73
C VAL A 193 9.84 14.82 10.58
N PRO A 194 10.49 15.72 11.33
CA PRO A 194 9.79 16.80 12.04
C PRO A 194 8.92 17.61 11.07
N ARG A 195 7.69 17.89 11.45
CA ARG A 195 6.68 18.56 10.60
C ARG A 195 7.14 19.93 10.07
N GLU A 196 7.97 20.64 10.83
CA GLU A 196 8.54 21.93 10.45
C GLU A 196 9.57 21.77 9.31
N ILE A 197 10.36 20.70 9.35
CA ILE A 197 11.34 20.38 8.30
C ILE A 197 10.61 19.84 7.06
N ALA A 198 9.59 19.00 7.25
CA ALA A 198 8.75 18.53 6.13
C ALA A 198 8.07 19.71 5.42
N LYS A 199 7.58 20.73 6.18
CA LYS A 199 7.05 21.98 5.60
C LYS A 199 8.10 22.71 4.77
N LEU A 200 9.29 22.93 5.34
CA LEU A 200 10.40 23.61 4.65
C LEU A 200 10.77 22.89 3.34
N ILE A 201 10.88 21.56 3.37
CA ILE A 201 11.17 20.76 2.16
C ILE A 201 10.05 20.92 1.15
N THR A 202 8.78 20.77 1.56
CA THR A 202 7.61 20.87 0.68
C THR A 202 7.55 22.22 -0.05
N GLU A 203 7.88 23.31 0.65
CA GLU A 203 7.89 24.66 0.10
C GLU A 203 9.14 24.95 -0.78
N SER A 204 10.20 24.14 -0.64
CA SER A 204 11.50 24.36 -1.31
C SER A 204 11.66 23.60 -2.64
N ILE A 205 10.81 22.61 -2.91
CA ILE A 205 10.86 21.80 -4.15
C ILE A 205 9.56 21.91 -4.92
N SER A 206 9.60 21.71 -6.24
CA SER A 206 8.43 21.83 -7.13
C SER A 206 7.67 20.51 -7.29
N ILE A 207 8.31 19.38 -6.97
CA ILE A 207 7.67 18.05 -7.00
C ILE A 207 6.88 17.77 -5.73
N PRO A 208 5.80 16.95 -5.78
CA PRO A 208 5.01 16.61 -4.62
C PRO A 208 5.81 15.91 -3.53
N THR A 209 5.55 16.28 -2.28
CA THR A 209 6.00 15.54 -1.10
C THR A 209 4.91 14.63 -0.59
N ILE A 210 5.27 13.41 -0.17
CA ILE A 210 4.38 12.39 0.37
C ILE A 210 4.76 12.12 1.82
N GLY A 211 3.94 12.52 2.77
CA GLY A 211 4.25 12.43 4.20
C GLY A 211 3.74 11.15 4.84
N ILE A 212 4.59 10.53 5.67
CA ILE A 212 4.22 9.54 6.66
C ILE A 212 4.96 9.83 7.96
N GLY A 213 4.22 10.19 9.02
CA GLY A 213 4.84 10.68 10.25
C GLY A 213 5.63 11.99 10.07
N ALA A 214 5.28 12.79 9.07
CA ALA A 214 5.95 14.05 8.70
C ALA A 214 5.04 15.29 8.86
N GLY A 215 3.87 15.14 9.44
CA GLY A 215 2.91 16.24 9.66
C GLY A 215 2.06 16.58 8.45
N VAL A 216 1.27 17.65 8.58
CA VAL A 216 0.15 17.98 7.67
C VAL A 216 0.57 18.75 6.42
N HIS A 217 1.82 19.21 6.34
CA HIS A 217 2.26 20.15 5.31
C HIS A 217 2.71 19.50 3.99
N CYS A 218 2.90 18.17 3.97
CA CYS A 218 3.15 17.46 2.73
C CYS A 218 1.92 17.52 1.81
N ASP A 219 2.15 17.52 0.49
CA ASP A 219 1.11 17.61 -0.53
C ASP A 219 0.21 16.37 -0.54
N ILE A 220 0.79 15.21 -0.24
CA ILE A 220 0.16 13.89 -0.20
C ILE A 220 0.44 13.26 1.15
N GLN A 221 -0.51 12.47 1.68
CA GLN A 221 -0.30 11.65 2.87
C GLN A 221 -0.39 10.17 2.51
N VAL A 222 0.48 9.34 3.11
CA VAL A 222 0.44 7.89 2.94
C VAL A 222 0.31 7.18 4.30
N LEU A 223 -0.44 6.09 4.31
CA LEU A 223 -0.46 5.10 5.40
C LEU A 223 -0.37 3.68 4.85
N VAL A 224 0.08 2.77 5.68
CA VAL A 224 -0.07 1.32 5.47
C VAL A 224 -1.52 0.96 5.73
N ILE A 225 -2.18 0.29 4.77
CA ILE A 225 -3.63 0.00 4.88
C ILE A 225 -3.95 -0.85 6.12
N HIS A 226 -3.11 -1.81 6.48
CA HIS A 226 -3.30 -2.64 7.66
C HIS A 226 -3.29 -1.82 8.96
N ASP A 227 -2.44 -0.80 9.04
CA ASP A 227 -2.41 0.14 10.16
C ASP A 227 -3.69 0.98 10.20
N MET A 228 -4.10 1.52 9.06
CA MET A 228 -5.31 2.33 8.92
C MET A 228 -6.57 1.54 9.30
N LEU A 229 -6.63 0.26 8.96
CA LEU A 229 -7.78 -0.60 9.23
C LEU A 229 -7.72 -1.33 10.59
N GLY A 230 -6.64 -1.14 11.38
CA GLY A 230 -6.47 -1.81 12.67
C GLY A 230 -6.23 -3.33 12.56
N LEU A 231 -5.55 -3.78 11.48
CA LEU A 231 -5.18 -5.18 11.28
C LEU A 231 -3.75 -5.49 11.73
N SER A 232 -2.92 -4.48 11.98
CA SER A 232 -1.53 -4.67 12.39
C SER A 232 -1.41 -5.25 13.80
N PHE A 233 -0.39 -6.07 14.01
CA PHE A 233 -0.04 -6.65 15.30
C PHE A 233 1.16 -5.92 15.90
N GLY A 234 1.20 -5.82 17.23
CA GLY A 234 2.28 -5.17 17.96
C GLY A 234 2.01 -3.70 18.29
N LYS A 235 3.10 -2.94 18.55
CA LYS A 235 3.00 -1.54 18.96
C LYS A 235 2.77 -0.63 17.76
N GLN A 236 1.64 0.05 17.76
CA GLN A 236 1.29 1.02 16.73
C GLN A 236 2.23 2.25 16.77
N ALA A 237 2.66 2.72 15.61
CA ALA A 237 3.45 3.94 15.49
C ALA A 237 2.59 5.17 15.85
N ARG A 238 3.22 6.19 16.47
CA ARG A 238 2.53 7.39 16.95
C ARG A 238 1.75 8.15 15.85
N PHE A 239 2.21 8.09 14.63
CA PHE A 239 1.60 8.80 13.50
C PHE A 239 0.41 8.06 12.89
N VAL A 240 0.18 6.81 13.27
CA VAL A 240 -0.93 6.02 12.77
C VAL A 240 -2.22 6.39 13.50
N ARG A 241 -3.25 6.75 12.74
CA ARG A 241 -4.63 6.85 13.19
C ARG A 241 -5.41 5.71 12.58
N PRO A 242 -5.92 4.76 13.37
CA PRO A 242 -6.83 3.73 12.85
C PRO A 242 -8.20 4.37 12.55
N TYR A 243 -8.78 3.97 11.41
CA TYR A 243 -10.12 4.38 10.99
C TYR A 243 -11.14 3.25 11.16
N ALA A 244 -10.66 2.03 11.45
CA ALA A 244 -11.46 0.87 11.76
C ALA A 244 -10.69 -0.05 12.72
N ASN A 245 -11.37 -1.07 13.27
CA ASN A 245 -10.76 -2.14 14.06
C ASN A 245 -11.12 -3.50 13.46
N LEU A 246 -10.63 -3.75 12.24
CA LEU A 246 -10.96 -4.98 11.52
C LEU A 246 -10.44 -6.23 12.20
N ARG A 247 -9.40 -6.15 13.03
CA ARG A 247 -8.93 -7.31 13.78
C ARG A 247 -10.01 -7.86 14.71
N GLU A 248 -10.72 -6.99 15.45
CA GLU A 248 -11.82 -7.42 16.31
C GLU A 248 -12.99 -7.97 15.50
N VAL A 249 -13.39 -7.26 14.44
CA VAL A 249 -14.49 -7.67 13.55
C VAL A 249 -14.22 -9.06 12.95
N MET A 250 -13.02 -9.27 12.45
CA MET A 250 -12.62 -10.56 11.86
C MET A 250 -12.54 -11.67 12.92
N THR A 251 -11.99 -11.37 14.10
CA THR A 251 -11.90 -12.35 15.19
C THR A 251 -13.29 -12.80 15.63
N ASP A 252 -14.21 -11.85 15.83
CA ASP A 252 -15.60 -12.15 16.19
C ASP A 252 -16.30 -13.00 15.11
N ALA A 253 -16.19 -12.62 13.85
CA ALA A 253 -16.80 -13.35 12.74
C ALA A 253 -16.26 -14.79 12.63
N VAL A 254 -14.93 -14.97 12.77
CA VAL A 254 -14.31 -16.31 12.75
C VAL A 254 -14.74 -17.14 13.96
N SER A 255 -14.85 -16.53 15.14
CA SER A 255 -15.31 -17.22 16.36
C SER A 255 -16.74 -17.69 16.21
N ARG A 256 -17.66 -16.84 15.74
CA ARG A 256 -19.07 -17.21 15.48
C ARG A 256 -19.17 -18.35 14.47
N TYR A 257 -18.46 -18.27 13.37
CA TYR A 257 -18.43 -19.36 12.39
C TYR A 257 -17.97 -20.67 13.01
N ALA A 258 -16.89 -20.63 13.83
CA ALA A 258 -16.39 -21.82 14.50
C ALA A 258 -17.40 -22.42 15.49
N ASP A 259 -18.12 -21.57 16.21
CA ASP A 259 -19.17 -22.01 17.14
C ASP A 259 -20.39 -22.59 16.42
N ASP A 260 -20.83 -21.98 15.33
CA ASP A 260 -21.91 -22.50 14.49
C ASP A 260 -21.59 -23.90 13.95
N VAL A 261 -20.36 -24.10 13.44
CA VAL A 261 -19.91 -25.42 12.98
C VAL A 261 -19.89 -26.45 14.14
N ARG A 262 -19.34 -26.08 15.31
CA ARG A 262 -19.26 -26.99 16.46
C ARG A 262 -20.62 -27.35 17.01
N ASN A 263 -21.58 -26.43 16.97
CA ASN A 263 -22.94 -26.62 17.47
C ASN A 263 -23.87 -27.25 16.41
N GLY A 264 -23.40 -27.50 15.18
CA GLY A 264 -24.19 -28.08 14.09
C GLY A 264 -25.26 -27.13 13.53
N THR A 265 -25.13 -25.82 13.76
CA THR A 265 -26.04 -24.80 13.22
C THR A 265 -25.61 -24.33 11.82
N TYR A 266 -24.35 -24.58 11.42
CA TYR A 266 -23.83 -24.37 10.09
C TYR A 266 -23.13 -25.64 9.56
N PRO A 267 -23.36 -26.07 8.30
CA PRO A 267 -24.37 -25.51 7.39
C PRO A 267 -25.79 -25.93 7.78
N SER A 268 -26.76 -25.08 7.55
CA SER A 268 -28.17 -25.41 7.62
C SER A 268 -28.68 -26.00 6.28
N THR A 269 -29.96 -26.30 6.20
CA THR A 269 -30.58 -26.71 4.91
C THR A 269 -30.52 -25.62 3.86
N ALA A 270 -30.37 -24.33 4.25
CA ALA A 270 -30.25 -23.21 3.33
C ALA A 270 -28.89 -23.16 2.62
N GLU A 271 -27.84 -23.62 3.29
CA GLU A 271 -26.46 -23.72 2.76
C GLU A 271 -26.13 -25.14 2.26
N SER A 272 -27.15 -26.04 2.15
CA SER A 272 -26.97 -27.42 1.72
C SER A 272 -27.72 -27.72 0.42
N TYR A 273 -27.24 -28.70 -0.32
CA TYR A 273 -27.92 -29.20 -1.50
C TYR A 273 -28.73 -30.43 -1.11
N GLY A 274 -30.03 -30.44 -1.47
CA GLY A 274 -30.90 -31.57 -1.26
C GLY A 274 -30.88 -32.52 -2.45
N LEU A 275 -31.20 -33.80 -2.19
CA LEU A 275 -31.41 -34.79 -3.23
C LEU A 275 -32.79 -34.58 -3.89
N PRO A 276 -32.94 -34.73 -5.23
CA PRO A 276 -34.24 -34.77 -5.88
C PRO A 276 -35.13 -35.88 -5.29
N ALA A 277 -36.42 -35.59 -5.13
CA ALA A 277 -37.37 -36.54 -4.51
C ALA A 277 -37.41 -37.90 -5.22
N GLU A 278 -37.39 -37.90 -6.54
CA GLU A 278 -37.38 -39.11 -7.38
C GLU A 278 -36.14 -39.99 -7.09
N THR A 279 -34.96 -39.37 -6.99
CA THR A 279 -33.72 -40.08 -6.69
C THR A 279 -33.68 -40.57 -5.24
N ALA A 280 -34.31 -39.85 -4.31
CA ALA A 280 -34.41 -40.27 -2.92
C ALA A 280 -35.34 -41.51 -2.78
N GLU A 281 -36.46 -41.55 -3.52
CA GLU A 281 -37.33 -42.73 -3.61
C GLU A 281 -36.59 -43.95 -4.18
N GLU A 282 -35.86 -43.77 -5.27
CA GLU A 282 -35.05 -44.85 -5.88
C GLU A 282 -33.99 -45.43 -4.95
N LEU A 283 -33.47 -44.62 -4.06
CA LEU A 283 -32.40 -44.99 -3.11
C LEU A 283 -32.91 -45.34 -1.70
N ASP A 284 -34.25 -45.33 -1.49
CA ASP A 284 -34.87 -45.54 -0.17
C ASP A 284 -34.29 -44.60 0.94
N ILE A 285 -34.09 -43.34 0.57
CA ILE A 285 -33.57 -42.30 1.48
C ILE A 285 -34.71 -41.39 1.91
N GLU A 286 -34.93 -41.30 3.23
CA GLU A 286 -35.86 -40.32 3.79
C GLU A 286 -35.34 -38.89 3.62
N ILE A 287 -36.05 -38.04 2.86
CA ILE A 287 -35.76 -36.60 2.80
C ILE A 287 -36.48 -35.91 3.96
N PRO A 288 -35.79 -35.13 4.79
CA PRO A 288 -36.44 -34.34 5.83
C PRO A 288 -37.48 -33.42 5.23
N THR A 289 -38.75 -33.60 5.59
CA THR A 289 -39.85 -32.73 5.14
C THR A 289 -39.59 -31.31 5.65
N ARG A 290 -39.62 -30.31 4.75
CA ARG A 290 -39.55 -28.88 5.10
C ARG A 290 -40.62 -28.61 6.15
N ASN A 291 -40.23 -28.39 7.40
CA ASN A 291 -41.16 -27.86 8.40
C ASN A 291 -41.62 -26.48 7.94
N SER A 292 -42.89 -26.40 7.54
CA SER A 292 -43.59 -25.18 7.14
C SER A 292 -43.99 -24.31 8.33
N LYS A 293 -43.13 -24.17 9.35
CA LYS A 293 -43.34 -23.23 10.43
C LYS A 293 -42.20 -22.20 10.37
N GLY A 294 -42.53 -21.06 9.75
CA GLY A 294 -41.71 -19.87 9.85
C GLY A 294 -41.55 -19.43 11.31
N GLU A 295 -40.36 -19.49 11.81
CA GLU A 295 -40.01 -18.66 12.97
C GLU A 295 -39.33 -17.40 12.44
N LYS A 296 -40.15 -16.33 12.51
CA LYS A 296 -39.68 -14.97 12.53
C LYS A 296 -39.22 -14.70 13.97
N SER A 297 -37.95 -14.46 14.17
CA SER A 297 -37.48 -13.61 15.27
C SER A 297 -36.12 -13.01 14.90
#